data_27101d5e1fb21c6176c5901ed1e1888a
#
_entry.id   27101d5e1fb21c6176c5901ed1e1888a
#
_cell.length_a   1.000
_cell.length_b   1.000
_cell.length_c   1.000
_cell.angle_alpha   90.00
_cell.angle_beta   90.00
_cell.angle_gamma   90.00
#
_symmetry.space_group_name_H-M   'P 1'
#
loop_
_entity.id
_entity.type
_entity.pdbx_description
1 polymer ?
#
loop_
_entity_poly.entity_id
_entity_poly.type
_entity_poly.pdbx_seq_one_letter_code
_entity_poly.pdbx_strand_id
1 'polypeptide(L)'
;MIITRTPFRVSFAGGGSDIASFYEKHGGCVLSTSINKYMYISVHPSFELQDTVLKYSETEIVKDISEIQHKYFRSVLDMLRINGVEIVSTADIPAGTGLGSSSSFTVGLLHSLYSYKGKFVSKEKLASKACEIEINILKNPIGKQDQYAAAYGGLNFYSFNKDGSVFVEPIIMKPEMFQRLENNLMMFYTGKVHSASSILAEQSKNITAGDKELNQLKMCELARELREELQHNNVDAMGEILHEGWKLKRTLAAGISNPFVDEMYELAIRKGAVGGKLLGAGGGGFLLFYVPENRQQEVRAALNLTQMPMSFDRQGSSVIYVGSKPDIL
;
A
#
# COMPACT_ATOMS: atom_id res chain seq x y z
N MET A 1 11.43 23.36 9.21
CA MET A 1 10.60 22.15 9.33
C MET A 1 10.05 21.78 7.97
N ILE A 2 10.06 20.49 7.59
CA ILE A 2 9.38 19.93 6.42
C ILE A 2 8.34 18.95 6.92
N ILE A 3 7.15 18.94 6.32
CA ILE A 3 6.14 17.91 6.60
C ILE A 3 5.69 17.30 5.28
N THR A 4 5.73 15.98 5.20
CA THR A 4 5.19 15.21 4.08
C THR A 4 3.94 14.45 4.49
N ARG A 5 3.05 14.26 3.53
CA ARG A 5 1.86 13.43 3.60
C ARG A 5 1.92 12.38 2.51
N THR A 6 1.85 11.10 2.87
CA THR A 6 1.98 9.98 1.93
C THR A 6 0.79 9.05 2.08
N PRO A 7 0.00 8.78 1.03
CA PRO A 7 -1.22 8.00 1.14
C PRO A 7 -0.93 6.51 1.33
N PHE A 8 -1.87 5.82 1.97
CA PHE A 8 -1.99 4.38 1.92
C PHE A 8 -2.66 3.92 0.64
N ARG A 9 -2.65 2.60 0.37
CA ARG A 9 -3.18 2.04 -0.87
C ARG A 9 -4.17 0.90 -0.64
N VAL A 10 -5.08 0.75 -1.58
CA VAL A 10 -5.96 -0.39 -1.74
C VAL A 10 -5.62 -1.10 -3.06
N SER A 11 -5.26 -2.38 -2.98
CA SER A 11 -4.94 -3.21 -4.15
C SER A 11 -6.17 -4.01 -4.59
N PHE A 12 -6.63 -3.79 -5.82
CA PHE A 12 -7.82 -4.45 -6.37
C PHE A 12 -7.49 -5.82 -6.96
N ALA A 13 -6.61 -5.87 -7.95
CA ALA A 13 -6.29 -7.08 -8.69
C ALA A 13 -4.78 -7.22 -8.95
N GLY A 14 -4.30 -8.45 -9.19
CA GLY A 14 -2.93 -8.74 -9.61
C GLY A 14 -1.90 -8.85 -8.47
N GLY A 15 -2.24 -8.49 -7.24
CA GLY A 15 -1.29 -8.47 -6.12
C GLY A 15 -0.58 -9.81 -5.92
N GLY A 16 0.73 -9.76 -5.63
CA GLY A 16 1.65 -10.89 -5.57
C GLY A 16 2.50 -11.04 -6.84
N SER A 17 2.00 -10.59 -8.00
CA SER A 17 2.78 -10.61 -9.24
C SER A 17 3.89 -9.56 -9.28
N ASP A 18 3.89 -8.64 -8.35
CA ASP A 18 4.90 -7.61 -8.09
C ASP A 18 6.12 -8.12 -7.30
N ILE A 19 6.11 -9.39 -6.87
CA ILE A 19 7.23 -10.05 -6.19
C ILE A 19 8.26 -10.52 -7.23
N ALA A 20 9.56 -10.32 -6.94
CA ALA A 20 10.67 -10.59 -7.87
C ALA A 20 10.65 -12.00 -8.45
N SER A 21 10.43 -13.03 -7.61
CA SER A 21 10.36 -14.42 -8.07
C SER A 21 9.32 -14.67 -9.16
N PHE A 22 8.28 -13.83 -9.26
CA PHE A 22 7.25 -13.95 -10.28
C PHE A 22 7.51 -13.03 -11.48
N TYR A 23 7.71 -11.70 -11.25
CA TYR A 23 7.80 -10.77 -12.39
C TYR A 23 9.05 -10.97 -13.24
N GLU A 24 10.15 -11.44 -12.67
CA GLU A 24 11.38 -11.74 -13.43
C GLU A 24 11.16 -12.87 -14.44
N LYS A 25 10.25 -13.81 -14.12
CA LYS A 25 9.91 -14.94 -15.00
C LYS A 25 8.80 -14.59 -16.01
N HIS A 26 7.72 -13.97 -15.56
CA HIS A 26 6.48 -13.81 -16.32
C HIS A 26 6.15 -12.36 -16.68
N GLY A 27 6.79 -11.39 -16.03
CA GLY A 27 6.23 -10.07 -15.88
C GLY A 27 5.08 -10.08 -14.87
N GLY A 28 4.77 -8.94 -14.30
CA GLY A 28 3.68 -8.81 -13.32
C GLY A 28 2.83 -7.59 -13.59
N CYS A 29 1.63 -7.55 -13.01
CA CYS A 29 0.81 -6.35 -13.05
C CYS A 29 -0.15 -6.28 -11.87
N VAL A 30 -0.42 -5.06 -11.42
CA VAL A 30 -1.33 -4.77 -10.33
C VAL A 30 -2.18 -3.56 -10.68
N LEU A 31 -3.48 -3.63 -10.38
CA LEU A 31 -4.36 -2.46 -10.38
C LEU A 31 -4.67 -2.09 -8.93
N SER A 32 -4.32 -0.86 -8.55
CA SER A 32 -4.54 -0.35 -7.21
C SER A 32 -4.81 1.15 -7.20
N THR A 33 -5.34 1.64 -6.08
CA THR A 33 -5.56 3.06 -5.82
C THR A 33 -4.92 3.48 -4.52
N SER A 34 -4.48 4.73 -4.46
CA SER A 34 -4.17 5.37 -3.19
C SER A 34 -5.44 5.95 -2.56
N ILE A 35 -5.49 6.01 -1.24
CA ILE A 35 -6.66 6.45 -0.49
C ILE A 35 -6.34 7.63 0.44
N ASN A 36 -7.36 8.38 0.85
CA ASN A 36 -7.29 9.53 1.74
C ASN A 36 -7.04 9.14 3.22
N LYS A 37 -6.14 8.20 3.42
CA LYS A 37 -5.55 7.82 4.71
C LYS A 37 -4.05 7.90 4.55
N TYR A 38 -3.37 8.50 5.51
CA TYR A 38 -2.02 8.99 5.28
C TYR A 38 -1.04 8.61 6.39
N MET A 39 0.19 8.50 5.99
CA MET A 39 1.38 8.60 6.81
C MET A 39 1.89 10.04 6.73
N TYR A 40 2.13 10.66 7.87
CA TYR A 40 2.74 11.99 8.00
C TYR A 40 4.14 11.86 8.59
N ILE A 41 5.10 12.51 7.96
CA ILE A 41 6.48 12.60 8.46
C ILE A 41 6.84 14.07 8.56
N SER A 42 7.23 14.51 9.75
CA SER A 42 7.84 15.82 9.95
C SER A 42 9.33 15.69 10.26
N VAL A 43 10.14 16.56 9.70
CA VAL A 43 11.58 16.64 9.93
C VAL A 43 12.02 18.08 10.15
N HIS A 44 12.85 18.29 11.16
CA HIS A 44 13.53 19.57 11.41
C HIS A 44 14.91 19.31 12.09
N PRO A 45 15.79 20.30 12.15
CA PRO A 45 17.03 20.17 12.94
C PRO A 45 16.72 19.84 14.40
N SER A 46 17.46 18.93 15.00
CA SER A 46 17.39 18.71 16.43
C SER A 46 17.85 19.96 17.18
N PHE A 47 17.31 20.22 18.37
CA PHE A 47 17.76 21.33 19.21
C PHE A 47 19.22 21.13 19.62
N GLU A 48 19.57 19.93 20.01
CA GLU A 48 20.96 19.51 20.18
C GLU A 48 21.45 18.92 18.87
N LEU A 49 22.15 19.70 18.04
CA LEU A 49 22.57 19.35 16.69
C LEU A 49 23.36 18.04 16.55
N GLN A 50 23.88 17.51 17.67
CA GLN A 50 24.58 16.22 17.69
C GLN A 50 23.64 15.03 17.81
N ASP A 51 22.41 15.24 18.32
CA ASP A 51 21.47 14.18 18.56
C ASP A 51 20.48 14.00 17.42
N THR A 52 20.24 12.76 17.04
CA THR A 52 19.13 12.39 16.16
C THR A 52 17.99 11.87 17.02
N VAL A 53 16.82 12.52 16.93
CA VAL A 53 15.63 12.23 17.72
C VAL A 53 14.56 11.66 16.81
N LEU A 54 14.08 10.44 17.10
CA LEU A 54 13.06 9.75 16.33
C LEU A 54 11.85 9.48 17.21
N LYS A 55 10.68 9.95 16.79
CA LYS A 55 9.40 9.78 17.50
C LYS A 55 8.40 9.04 16.61
N TYR A 56 7.99 7.87 17.05
CA TYR A 56 7.02 7.00 16.38
C TYR A 56 6.16 6.30 17.45
N SER A 57 5.97 4.97 17.47
CA SER A 57 5.40 4.26 18.63
C SER A 57 6.32 4.27 19.84
N GLU A 58 7.59 4.55 19.62
CA GLU A 58 8.64 4.69 20.61
C GLU A 58 9.39 6.01 20.37
N THR A 59 10.31 6.35 21.30
CA THR A 59 11.22 7.48 21.14
C THR A 59 12.66 6.97 21.22
N GLU A 60 13.45 7.28 20.20
CA GLU A 60 14.90 7.02 20.19
C GLU A 60 15.64 8.36 20.15
N ILE A 61 16.70 8.47 20.97
CA ILE A 61 17.63 9.61 20.96
C ILE A 61 19.02 9.01 20.85
N VAL A 62 19.71 9.27 19.76
CA VAL A 62 21.00 8.67 19.47
C VAL A 62 21.98 9.71 18.94
N LYS A 63 23.26 9.51 19.19
CA LYS A 63 24.35 10.33 18.62
C LYS A 63 24.85 9.77 17.28
N ASP A 64 24.88 8.45 17.18
CA ASP A 64 25.29 7.75 15.96
C ASP A 64 24.12 7.02 15.32
N ILE A 65 23.99 7.13 13.99
CA ILE A 65 22.92 6.48 13.21
C ILE A 65 22.94 4.96 13.40
N SER A 66 24.10 4.35 13.64
CA SER A 66 24.23 2.91 13.85
C SER A 66 23.51 2.40 15.10
N GLU A 67 23.26 3.28 16.07
CA GLU A 67 22.55 2.97 17.33
C GLU A 67 21.03 2.89 17.16
N ILE A 68 20.48 3.43 16.04
CA ILE A 68 19.04 3.45 15.77
C ILE A 68 18.52 2.01 15.67
N GLN A 69 17.50 1.68 16.48
CA GLN A 69 16.87 0.36 16.49
C GLN A 69 15.87 0.21 15.36
N HIS A 70 15.14 1.27 15.03
CA HIS A 70 14.14 1.25 13.95
C HIS A 70 14.81 1.15 12.58
N LYS A 71 14.81 -0.04 12.01
CA LYS A 71 15.59 -0.40 10.82
C LYS A 71 15.34 0.49 9.59
N TYR A 72 14.12 0.99 9.39
CA TYR A 72 13.79 1.87 8.27
C TYR A 72 14.41 3.26 8.43
N PHE A 73 14.28 3.87 9.63
CA PHE A 73 14.96 5.14 9.93
C PHE A 73 16.46 5.01 9.74
N ARG A 74 17.07 3.98 10.31
CA ARG A 74 18.51 3.73 10.18
C ARG A 74 18.93 3.65 8.72
N SER A 75 18.26 2.82 7.91
CA SER A 75 18.62 2.62 6.50
C SER A 75 18.47 3.89 5.66
N VAL A 76 17.42 4.69 5.89
CA VAL A 76 17.21 5.92 5.12
C VAL A 76 18.18 7.02 5.54
N LEU A 77 18.40 7.22 6.82
CA LEU A 77 19.33 8.22 7.36
C LEU A 77 20.76 7.92 6.94
N ASP A 78 21.19 6.65 7.02
CA ASP A 78 22.51 6.21 6.57
C ASP A 78 22.68 6.42 5.06
N MET A 79 21.70 5.98 4.21
CA MET A 79 21.72 6.19 2.77
C MET A 79 21.87 7.66 2.39
N LEU A 80 21.17 8.56 3.10
CA LEU A 80 21.18 9.99 2.81
C LEU A 80 22.26 10.75 3.57
N ARG A 81 22.98 10.11 4.48
CA ARG A 81 23.98 10.71 5.36
C ARG A 81 23.44 11.95 6.08
N ILE A 82 22.39 11.75 6.87
CA ILE A 82 21.69 12.80 7.63
C ILE A 82 21.70 12.41 9.09
N ASN A 83 22.21 13.30 9.96
CA ASN A 83 22.15 13.23 11.42
C ASN A 83 21.72 14.58 11.97
N GLY A 84 21.59 14.71 13.28
CA GLY A 84 21.24 15.96 13.94
C GLY A 84 19.83 16.46 13.61
N VAL A 85 18.89 15.55 13.38
CA VAL A 85 17.50 15.87 13.02
C VAL A 85 16.53 15.28 14.04
N GLU A 86 15.42 15.97 14.25
CA GLU A 86 14.25 15.40 14.89
C GLU A 86 13.22 15.01 13.82
N ILE A 87 12.77 13.74 13.85
CA ILE A 87 11.79 13.18 12.92
C ILE A 87 10.62 12.62 13.73
N VAL A 88 9.41 13.03 13.38
CA VAL A 88 8.17 12.49 13.97
C VAL A 88 7.35 11.83 12.88
N SER A 89 6.84 10.64 13.14
CA SER A 89 5.89 9.93 12.27
C SER A 89 4.55 9.74 12.97
N THR A 90 3.48 10.05 12.25
CA THR A 90 2.09 9.77 12.67
C THR A 90 1.31 9.20 11.50
N ALA A 91 0.29 8.41 11.78
CA ALA A 91 -0.48 7.72 10.75
C ALA A 91 -1.97 7.70 11.10
N ASP A 92 -2.83 7.85 10.08
CA ASP A 92 -4.29 7.76 10.24
C ASP A 92 -4.75 6.33 10.57
N ILE A 93 -3.94 5.33 10.23
CA ILE A 93 -4.28 3.91 10.39
C ILE A 93 -3.07 3.17 10.97
N PRO A 94 -3.29 2.26 11.94
CA PRO A 94 -2.21 1.46 12.50
C PRO A 94 -1.46 0.61 11.47
N ALA A 95 -0.19 0.32 11.75
CA ALA A 95 0.60 -0.60 10.96
C ALA A 95 0.00 -2.03 10.96
N GLY A 96 0.33 -2.84 9.95
CA GLY A 96 -0.09 -4.24 9.87
C GLY A 96 -1.55 -4.48 9.44
N THR A 97 -2.23 -3.46 8.93
CA THR A 97 -3.64 -3.55 8.50
C THR A 97 -3.84 -3.89 7.03
N GLY A 98 -2.75 -4.14 6.28
CA GLY A 98 -2.82 -4.55 4.88
C GLY A 98 -2.95 -3.40 3.86
N LEU A 99 -2.74 -2.14 4.29
CA LEU A 99 -2.89 -0.95 3.45
C LEU A 99 -1.55 -0.33 2.97
N GLY A 100 -0.44 -1.06 3.05
CA GLY A 100 0.86 -0.58 2.59
C GLY A 100 1.54 0.45 3.50
N SER A 101 1.24 0.44 4.81
CA SER A 101 1.73 1.43 5.76
C SER A 101 3.25 1.52 5.86
N SER A 102 3.97 0.41 5.78
CA SER A 102 5.43 0.35 5.79
C SER A 102 6.03 1.13 4.61
N SER A 103 5.52 0.86 3.42
CA SER A 103 6.00 1.53 2.20
C SER A 103 5.61 3.00 2.14
N SER A 104 4.41 3.36 2.63
CA SER A 104 4.02 4.77 2.77
C SER A 104 4.94 5.51 3.76
N PHE A 105 5.36 4.83 4.83
CA PHE A 105 6.38 5.36 5.75
C PHE A 105 7.72 5.57 5.05
N THR A 106 8.23 4.56 4.34
CA THR A 106 9.54 4.64 3.66
C THR A 106 9.56 5.72 2.59
N VAL A 107 8.51 5.79 1.76
CA VAL A 107 8.36 6.83 0.73
C VAL A 107 8.24 8.22 1.36
N GLY A 108 7.41 8.38 2.40
CA GLY A 108 7.25 9.65 3.10
C GLY A 108 8.54 10.13 3.78
N LEU A 109 9.28 9.22 4.40
CA LEU A 109 10.57 9.51 5.02
C LEU A 109 11.62 9.94 3.99
N LEU A 110 11.73 9.22 2.88
CA LEU A 110 12.61 9.62 1.77
C LEU A 110 12.23 11.00 1.23
N HIS A 111 10.95 11.24 0.98
CA HIS A 111 10.47 12.50 0.44
C HIS A 111 10.74 13.67 1.38
N SER A 112 10.48 13.50 2.69
CA SER A 112 10.74 14.53 3.68
C SER A 112 12.23 14.87 3.79
N LEU A 113 13.11 13.87 3.76
CA LEU A 113 14.55 14.05 3.90
C LEU A 113 15.22 14.60 2.63
N TYR A 114 14.75 14.20 1.43
CA TYR A 114 15.17 14.87 0.18
C TYR A 114 14.78 16.34 0.19
N SER A 115 13.56 16.65 0.60
CA SER A 115 13.07 18.03 0.70
C SER A 115 13.82 18.84 1.76
N TYR A 116 14.12 18.20 2.90
CA TYR A 116 14.96 18.80 3.95
C TYR A 116 16.36 19.20 3.44
N LYS A 117 16.95 18.37 2.56
CA LYS A 117 18.23 18.69 1.86
C LYS A 117 18.07 19.70 0.72
N GLY A 118 16.89 20.25 0.49
CA GLY A 118 16.61 21.15 -0.64
C GLY A 118 16.72 20.46 -2.02
N LYS A 119 16.53 19.15 -2.09
CA LYS A 119 16.66 18.37 -3.32
C LYS A 119 15.29 17.93 -3.83
N PHE A 120 15.00 18.25 -5.08
CA PHE A 120 13.86 17.66 -5.78
C PHE A 120 14.09 16.16 -5.99
N VAL A 121 13.01 15.39 -5.87
CA VAL A 121 12.99 13.96 -6.15
C VAL A 121 11.72 13.61 -6.93
N SER A 122 11.86 12.88 -8.04
CA SER A 122 10.71 12.41 -8.82
C SER A 122 9.97 11.28 -8.12
N LYS A 123 8.69 11.07 -8.48
CA LYS A 123 7.89 9.96 -7.97
C LYS A 123 8.54 8.60 -8.24
N GLU A 124 9.07 8.41 -9.45
CA GLU A 124 9.82 7.22 -9.82
C GLU A 124 11.02 6.98 -8.91
N LYS A 125 11.82 8.01 -8.65
CA LYS A 125 12.98 7.89 -7.78
C LYS A 125 12.61 7.63 -6.32
N LEU A 126 11.50 8.18 -5.83
CA LEU A 126 10.98 7.87 -4.50
C LEU A 126 10.58 6.39 -4.41
N ALA A 127 9.79 5.92 -5.36
CA ALA A 127 9.32 4.54 -5.41
C ALA A 127 10.48 3.54 -5.52
N SER A 128 11.39 3.75 -6.48
CA SER A 128 12.54 2.85 -6.71
C SER A 128 13.49 2.83 -5.52
N LYS A 129 13.75 3.97 -4.86
CA LYS A 129 14.59 4.04 -3.66
C LYS A 129 13.91 3.38 -2.44
N ALA A 130 12.59 3.52 -2.31
CA ALA A 130 11.86 2.80 -1.28
C ALA A 130 11.91 1.27 -1.50
N CYS A 131 11.78 0.80 -2.74
CA CYS A 131 11.99 -0.61 -3.10
C CYS A 131 13.41 -1.08 -2.76
N GLU A 132 14.43 -0.28 -3.10
CA GLU A 132 15.84 -0.59 -2.77
C GLU A 132 16.03 -0.79 -1.26
N ILE A 133 15.46 0.10 -0.43
CA ILE A 133 15.55 0.00 1.02
C ILE A 133 14.80 -1.24 1.53
N GLU A 134 13.53 -1.37 1.18
CA GLU A 134 12.68 -2.40 1.76
C GLU A 134 13.03 -3.81 1.28
N ILE A 135 13.32 -3.97 -0.02
CA ILE A 135 13.54 -5.27 -0.64
C ILE A 135 15.02 -5.65 -0.61
N ASN A 136 15.92 -4.73 -1.02
CA ASN A 136 17.32 -5.09 -1.21
C ASN A 136 18.15 -4.94 0.06
N ILE A 137 17.93 -3.87 0.85
CA ILE A 137 18.70 -3.61 2.08
C ILE A 137 18.08 -4.37 3.25
N LEU A 138 16.78 -4.18 3.51
CA LEU A 138 16.09 -4.78 4.65
C LEU A 138 15.64 -6.23 4.41
N LYS A 139 15.73 -6.74 3.15
CA LYS A 139 15.36 -8.10 2.76
C LYS A 139 13.94 -8.49 3.15
N ASN A 140 13.00 -7.54 3.12
CA ASN A 140 11.60 -7.85 3.36
C ASN A 140 11.05 -8.69 2.19
N PRO A 141 10.24 -9.74 2.45
CA PRO A 141 9.67 -10.60 1.41
C PRO A 141 8.43 -9.96 0.78
N ILE A 142 8.57 -8.77 0.21
CA ILE A 142 7.47 -7.97 -0.37
C ILE A 142 7.72 -7.68 -1.85
N GLY A 143 6.66 -7.28 -2.55
CA GLY A 143 6.74 -6.77 -3.91
C GLY A 143 6.94 -5.26 -3.98
N LYS A 144 6.79 -4.70 -5.18
CA LYS A 144 7.05 -3.29 -5.49
C LYS A 144 5.80 -2.41 -5.50
N GLN A 145 4.58 -2.97 -5.48
CA GLN A 145 3.35 -2.22 -5.70
C GLN A 145 3.13 -1.09 -4.69
N ASP A 146 3.47 -1.34 -3.42
CA ASP A 146 3.13 -0.45 -2.30
C ASP A 146 3.92 0.85 -2.37
N GLN A 147 5.21 0.76 -2.69
CA GLN A 147 6.10 1.91 -2.83
C GLN A 147 5.68 2.78 -4.02
N TYR A 148 5.34 2.14 -5.14
CA TYR A 148 4.86 2.87 -6.32
C TYR A 148 3.51 3.52 -6.06
N ALA A 149 2.54 2.83 -5.46
CA ALA A 149 1.26 3.41 -5.12
C ALA A 149 1.39 4.60 -4.16
N ALA A 150 2.20 4.48 -3.11
CA ALA A 150 2.45 5.55 -2.14
C ALA A 150 3.12 6.79 -2.79
N ALA A 151 4.04 6.58 -3.72
CA ALA A 151 4.76 7.68 -4.38
C ALA A 151 3.89 8.38 -5.44
N TYR A 152 3.16 7.61 -6.24
CA TYR A 152 2.43 8.15 -7.39
C TYR A 152 1.06 8.71 -7.03
N GLY A 153 0.31 8.05 -6.12
CA GLY A 153 -1.09 8.37 -5.88
C GLY A 153 -1.98 8.00 -7.06
N GLY A 154 -3.28 8.12 -6.91
CA GLY A 154 -4.25 7.87 -7.96
C GLY A 154 -4.63 6.40 -8.11
N LEU A 155 -5.54 6.17 -9.06
CA LEU A 155 -5.94 4.86 -9.53
C LEU A 155 -5.06 4.50 -10.72
N ASN A 156 -4.19 3.50 -10.56
CA ASN A 156 -3.20 3.15 -11.57
C ASN A 156 -3.14 1.64 -11.82
N PHE A 157 -2.74 1.32 -13.05
CA PHE A 157 -2.25 0.02 -13.43
C PHE A 157 -0.72 0.04 -13.45
N TYR A 158 -0.11 -0.86 -12.72
CA TYR A 158 1.34 -1.01 -12.60
C TYR A 158 1.77 -2.25 -13.36
N SER A 159 2.74 -2.10 -14.29
CA SER A 159 3.38 -3.22 -14.98
C SER A 159 4.78 -3.41 -14.42
N PHE A 160 5.08 -4.60 -13.95
CA PHE A 160 6.40 -5.00 -13.43
C PHE A 160 7.09 -5.83 -14.50
N ASN A 161 8.11 -5.26 -15.13
CA ASN A 161 8.82 -5.90 -16.24
C ASN A 161 9.87 -6.90 -15.72
N LYS A 162 10.27 -7.84 -16.58
CA LYS A 162 11.25 -8.89 -16.25
C LYS A 162 12.63 -8.32 -15.89
N ASP A 163 12.98 -7.15 -16.41
CA ASP A 163 14.22 -6.43 -16.09
C ASP A 163 14.14 -5.65 -14.76
N GLY A 164 13.01 -5.73 -14.08
CA GLY A 164 12.75 -5.04 -12.82
C GLY A 164 12.28 -3.60 -12.96
N SER A 165 12.16 -3.05 -14.16
CA SER A 165 11.56 -1.74 -14.40
C SER A 165 10.05 -1.78 -14.13
N VAL A 166 9.47 -0.63 -13.78
CA VAL A 166 8.04 -0.51 -13.49
C VAL A 166 7.45 0.59 -14.37
N PHE A 167 6.36 0.26 -15.03
CA PHE A 167 5.58 1.24 -15.78
C PHE A 167 4.28 1.54 -15.03
N VAL A 168 3.95 2.83 -14.89
CA VAL A 168 2.75 3.29 -14.17
C VAL A 168 1.81 3.94 -15.17
N GLU A 169 0.64 3.34 -15.34
CA GLU A 169 -0.41 3.79 -16.25
C GLU A 169 -1.62 4.28 -15.43
N PRO A 170 -1.94 5.59 -15.45
CA PRO A 170 -3.13 6.08 -14.78
C PRO A 170 -4.41 5.60 -15.48
N ILE A 171 -5.38 5.14 -14.70
CA ILE A 171 -6.71 4.80 -15.22
C ILE A 171 -7.52 6.07 -15.39
N ILE A 172 -7.89 6.36 -16.63
CA ILE A 172 -8.68 7.53 -16.99
C ILE A 172 -10.12 7.09 -17.26
N MET A 173 -11.04 7.66 -16.51
CA MET A 173 -12.48 7.40 -16.60
C MET A 173 -13.26 8.71 -16.58
N LYS A 174 -14.53 8.66 -17.00
CA LYS A 174 -15.46 9.78 -16.83
C LYS A 174 -15.61 10.11 -15.33
N PRO A 175 -15.68 11.39 -14.95
CA PRO A 175 -15.78 11.79 -13.54
C PRO A 175 -16.93 11.12 -12.77
N GLU A 176 -18.09 10.99 -13.39
CA GLU A 176 -19.27 10.32 -12.81
C GLU A 176 -19.04 8.82 -12.57
N MET A 177 -18.30 8.14 -13.45
CA MET A 177 -17.98 6.73 -13.28
C MET A 177 -16.92 6.54 -12.19
N PHE A 178 -15.95 7.45 -12.12
CA PHE A 178 -14.96 7.48 -11.04
C PHE A 178 -15.64 7.62 -9.68
N GLN A 179 -16.59 8.56 -9.56
CA GLN A 179 -17.36 8.77 -8.33
C GLN A 179 -18.23 7.56 -7.99
N ARG A 180 -18.89 6.95 -9.00
CA ARG A 180 -19.69 5.74 -8.81
C ARG A 180 -18.82 4.56 -8.33
N LEU A 181 -17.63 4.39 -8.89
CA LEU A 181 -16.68 3.37 -8.42
C LEU A 181 -16.35 3.59 -6.93
N GLU A 182 -16.00 4.81 -6.58
CA GLU A 182 -15.64 5.19 -5.21
C GLU A 182 -16.82 4.97 -4.25
N ASN A 183 -18.02 5.39 -4.62
CA ASN A 183 -19.23 5.23 -3.80
C ASN A 183 -19.62 3.77 -3.57
N ASN A 184 -19.35 2.88 -4.54
CA ASN A 184 -19.70 1.47 -4.43
C ASN A 184 -18.66 0.64 -3.65
N LEU A 185 -17.54 1.23 -3.24
CA LEU A 185 -16.54 0.54 -2.45
C LEU A 185 -16.76 0.76 -0.95
N MET A 186 -16.86 -0.33 -0.21
CA MET A 186 -17.00 -0.33 1.24
C MET A 186 -15.83 -1.08 1.88
N MET A 187 -15.19 -0.46 2.88
CA MET A 187 -14.07 -1.04 3.58
C MET A 187 -14.40 -1.25 5.06
N PHE A 188 -14.17 -2.47 5.58
CA PHE A 188 -14.51 -2.86 6.95
C PHE A 188 -13.30 -3.40 7.70
N TYR A 189 -13.08 -2.93 8.91
CA TYR A 189 -12.00 -3.41 9.76
C TYR A 189 -12.38 -4.71 10.48
N THR A 190 -11.53 -5.72 10.36
CA THR A 190 -11.76 -7.06 10.95
C THR A 190 -11.41 -7.15 12.44
N GLY A 191 -10.89 -6.07 13.04
CA GLY A 191 -10.48 -6.06 14.44
C GLY A 191 -9.16 -6.79 14.75
N LYS A 192 -8.48 -7.33 13.74
CA LYS A 192 -7.24 -8.10 13.91
C LYS A 192 -6.12 -7.52 13.04
N VAL A 193 -4.94 -7.44 13.63
CA VAL A 193 -3.68 -7.10 12.96
C VAL A 193 -2.81 -8.34 12.96
N HIS A 194 -2.22 -8.71 11.83
CA HIS A 194 -1.33 -9.85 11.72
C HIS A 194 0.02 -9.44 11.12
N SER A 195 1.07 -10.18 11.51
CA SER A 195 2.36 -10.07 10.84
C SER A 195 2.24 -10.62 9.42
N ALA A 196 2.35 -9.72 8.44
CA ALA A 196 2.27 -10.08 7.02
C ALA A 196 3.46 -10.91 6.54
N SER A 197 4.60 -10.86 7.24
CA SER A 197 5.89 -11.38 6.74
C SER A 197 5.90 -12.89 6.51
N SER A 198 5.28 -13.69 7.39
CA SER A 198 5.23 -15.15 7.23
C SER A 198 4.35 -15.57 6.05
N ILE A 199 3.18 -14.94 5.89
CA ILE A 199 2.25 -15.21 4.78
C ILE A 199 2.89 -14.81 3.45
N LEU A 200 3.55 -13.64 3.39
CA LEU A 200 4.25 -13.18 2.18
C LEU A 200 5.46 -14.04 1.83
N ALA A 201 6.22 -14.51 2.82
CA ALA A 201 7.33 -15.42 2.60
C ALA A 201 6.86 -16.77 2.04
N GLU A 202 5.75 -17.32 2.54
CA GLU A 202 5.12 -18.52 2.01
C GLU A 202 4.56 -18.28 0.60
N GLN A 203 3.83 -17.19 0.38
CA GLN A 203 3.32 -16.81 -0.93
C GLN A 203 4.44 -16.68 -1.95
N SER A 204 5.53 -15.98 -1.63
CA SER A 204 6.68 -15.79 -2.52
C SER A 204 7.31 -17.11 -2.99
N LYS A 205 7.31 -18.14 -2.15
CA LYS A 205 7.79 -19.49 -2.52
C LYS A 205 6.79 -20.23 -3.41
N ASN A 206 5.50 -20.02 -3.15
CA ASN A 206 4.43 -20.77 -3.78
C ASN A 206 4.07 -20.28 -5.18
N ILE A 207 4.14 -18.95 -5.43
CA ILE A 207 3.64 -18.33 -6.67
C ILE A 207 4.42 -18.70 -7.94
N THR A 208 5.51 -19.44 -7.82
CA THR A 208 6.32 -19.93 -8.94
C THR A 208 6.24 -21.45 -9.11
N ALA A 209 5.27 -22.12 -8.46
CA ALA A 209 5.19 -23.57 -8.44
C ALA A 209 3.77 -24.08 -8.72
N GLY A 210 3.63 -24.92 -9.76
CA GLY A 210 2.45 -25.69 -10.08
C GLY A 210 1.17 -24.88 -10.25
N ASP A 211 0.08 -25.35 -9.66
CA ASP A 211 -1.23 -24.70 -9.77
C ASP A 211 -1.28 -23.27 -9.20
N LYS A 212 -0.42 -22.96 -8.23
CA LYS A 212 -0.36 -21.62 -7.64
C LYS A 212 0.24 -20.60 -8.61
N GLU A 213 1.20 -21.01 -9.42
CA GLU A 213 1.74 -20.20 -10.52
C GLU A 213 0.65 -19.89 -11.56
N LEU A 214 -0.13 -20.90 -11.96
CA LEU A 214 -1.26 -20.70 -12.87
C LEU A 214 -2.32 -19.77 -12.28
N ASN A 215 -2.62 -19.91 -10.99
CA ASN A 215 -3.56 -19.02 -10.31
C ASN A 215 -3.04 -17.57 -10.24
N GLN A 216 -1.73 -17.36 -10.03
CA GLN A 216 -1.14 -16.03 -10.06
C GLN A 216 -1.17 -15.43 -11.49
N LEU A 217 -0.95 -16.22 -12.53
CA LEU A 217 -1.13 -15.78 -13.93
C LEU A 217 -2.57 -15.34 -14.21
N LYS A 218 -3.57 -16.12 -13.78
CA LYS A 218 -4.98 -15.74 -13.90
C LYS A 218 -5.30 -14.45 -13.14
N MET A 219 -4.71 -14.23 -11.97
CA MET A 219 -4.85 -12.96 -11.24
C MET A 219 -4.27 -11.77 -12.01
N CYS A 220 -3.20 -11.97 -12.80
CA CYS A 220 -2.70 -10.94 -13.71
C CYS A 220 -3.67 -10.69 -14.89
N GLU A 221 -4.30 -11.74 -15.42
CA GLU A 221 -5.33 -11.60 -16.46
C GLU A 221 -6.51 -10.77 -15.94
N LEU A 222 -7.02 -11.08 -14.74
CA LEU A 222 -8.07 -10.30 -14.08
C LEU A 222 -7.67 -8.83 -13.85
N ALA A 223 -6.40 -8.55 -13.58
CA ALA A 223 -5.94 -7.17 -13.44
C ALA A 223 -5.95 -6.41 -14.77
N ARG A 224 -5.60 -7.09 -15.87
CA ARG A 224 -5.67 -6.51 -17.23
C ARG A 224 -7.12 -6.30 -17.67
N GLU A 225 -7.98 -7.29 -17.44
CA GLU A 225 -9.40 -7.19 -17.69
C GLU A 225 -10.01 -5.99 -16.94
N LEU A 226 -9.74 -5.89 -15.64
CA LEU A 226 -10.24 -4.76 -14.84
C LEU A 226 -9.75 -3.41 -15.37
N ARG A 227 -8.49 -3.31 -15.82
CA ARG A 227 -7.98 -2.09 -16.48
C ARG A 227 -8.83 -1.72 -17.69
N GLU A 228 -9.08 -2.68 -18.58
CA GLU A 228 -9.84 -2.47 -19.81
C GLU A 228 -11.28 -2.07 -19.50
N GLU A 229 -11.94 -2.76 -18.59
CA GLU A 229 -13.30 -2.45 -18.17
C GLU A 229 -13.43 -1.04 -17.58
N LEU A 230 -12.53 -0.64 -16.72
CA LEU A 230 -12.53 0.69 -16.14
C LEU A 230 -12.26 1.79 -17.18
N GLN A 231 -11.32 1.57 -18.12
CA GLN A 231 -11.07 2.50 -19.22
C GLN A 231 -12.28 2.64 -20.15
N HIS A 232 -13.10 1.60 -20.28
CA HIS A 232 -14.40 1.65 -20.98
C HIS A 232 -15.55 2.18 -20.10
N ASN A 233 -15.25 2.63 -18.87
CA ASN A 233 -16.22 3.12 -17.89
C ASN A 233 -17.21 2.07 -17.36
N ASN A 234 -16.88 0.79 -17.48
CA ASN A 234 -17.65 -0.31 -16.87
C ASN A 234 -17.15 -0.58 -15.44
N VAL A 235 -17.63 0.21 -14.49
CA VAL A 235 -17.24 0.08 -13.09
C VAL A 235 -17.88 -1.10 -12.37
N ASP A 236 -18.96 -1.66 -12.93
CA ASP A 236 -19.67 -2.80 -12.31
C ASP A 236 -18.87 -4.11 -12.42
N ALA A 237 -17.98 -4.22 -13.40
CA ALA A 237 -17.04 -5.34 -13.51
C ALA A 237 -16.12 -5.48 -12.28
N MET A 238 -15.89 -4.39 -11.52
CA MET A 238 -15.05 -4.40 -10.31
C MET A 238 -15.49 -5.50 -9.33
N GLY A 239 -16.79 -5.66 -9.10
CA GLY A 239 -17.30 -6.61 -8.12
C GLY A 239 -16.96 -8.05 -8.49
N GLU A 240 -17.26 -8.47 -9.72
CA GLU A 240 -17.02 -9.82 -10.22
C GLU A 240 -15.52 -10.16 -10.25
N ILE A 241 -14.71 -9.22 -10.72
CA ILE A 241 -13.25 -9.39 -10.78
C ILE A 241 -12.63 -9.48 -9.39
N LEU A 242 -13.11 -8.69 -8.42
CA LEU A 242 -12.68 -8.83 -7.02
C LEU A 242 -13.04 -10.20 -6.46
N HIS A 243 -14.25 -10.71 -6.76
CA HIS A 243 -14.73 -12.03 -6.31
C HIS A 243 -13.84 -13.17 -6.84
N GLU A 244 -13.62 -13.20 -8.14
CA GLU A 244 -12.77 -14.23 -8.77
C GLU A 244 -11.32 -14.12 -8.30
N GLY A 245 -10.77 -12.92 -8.22
CA GLY A 245 -9.43 -12.67 -7.71
C GLY A 245 -9.26 -13.12 -6.25
N TRP A 246 -10.28 -12.96 -5.41
CA TRP A 246 -10.26 -13.44 -4.03
C TRP A 246 -10.26 -14.97 -3.94
N LYS A 247 -11.07 -15.66 -4.74
CA LYS A 247 -11.05 -17.12 -4.81
C LYS A 247 -9.65 -17.66 -5.16
N LEU A 248 -9.00 -17.06 -6.16
CA LEU A 248 -7.65 -17.45 -6.56
C LEU A 248 -6.63 -17.13 -5.45
N LYS A 249 -6.69 -15.93 -4.87
CA LYS A 249 -5.75 -15.48 -3.84
C LYS A 249 -5.73 -16.39 -2.62
N ARG A 250 -6.90 -16.86 -2.15
CA ARG A 250 -6.98 -17.77 -0.99
C ARG A 250 -6.21 -19.07 -1.17
N THR A 251 -5.96 -19.50 -2.41
CA THR A 251 -5.23 -20.75 -2.69
C THR A 251 -3.70 -20.59 -2.63
N LEU A 252 -3.15 -19.37 -2.63
CA LEU A 252 -1.72 -19.14 -2.79
C LEU A 252 -0.89 -19.47 -1.55
N ALA A 253 -1.43 -19.26 -0.35
CA ALA A 253 -0.78 -19.61 0.91
C ALA A 253 -1.79 -19.90 2.01
N ALA A 254 -1.40 -20.77 2.95
CA ALA A 254 -2.17 -20.98 4.17
C ALA A 254 -2.18 -19.68 5.01
N GLY A 255 -3.33 -19.38 5.65
CA GLY A 255 -3.46 -18.18 6.48
C GLY A 255 -3.77 -16.86 5.73
N ILE A 256 -3.89 -16.87 4.40
CA ILE A 256 -4.45 -15.71 3.66
C ILE A 256 -5.88 -15.42 4.11
N SER A 257 -6.69 -16.46 4.33
CA SER A 257 -8.01 -16.36 4.95
C SER A 257 -8.07 -17.14 6.26
N ASN A 258 -9.14 -16.94 7.01
CA ASN A 258 -9.47 -17.69 8.21
C ASN A 258 -10.99 -17.79 8.36
N PRO A 259 -11.53 -18.66 9.26
CA PRO A 259 -12.98 -18.87 9.38
C PRO A 259 -13.79 -17.59 9.59
N PHE A 260 -13.29 -16.64 10.37
CA PHE A 260 -13.96 -15.36 10.58
C PHE A 260 -14.03 -14.52 9.30
N VAL A 261 -12.91 -14.42 8.56
CA VAL A 261 -12.86 -13.68 7.29
C VAL A 261 -13.79 -14.33 6.26
N ASP A 262 -13.80 -15.66 6.19
CA ASP A 262 -14.67 -16.41 5.27
C ASP A 262 -16.15 -16.20 5.61
N GLU A 263 -16.53 -16.27 6.91
CA GLU A 263 -17.88 -16.01 7.38
C GLU A 263 -18.36 -14.58 7.01
N MET A 264 -17.54 -13.57 7.30
CA MET A 264 -17.86 -12.17 6.98
C MET A 264 -17.98 -11.93 5.49
N TYR A 265 -17.08 -12.55 4.71
CA TYR A 265 -17.12 -12.49 3.25
C TYR A 265 -18.43 -13.07 2.70
N GLU A 266 -18.77 -14.30 3.07
CA GLU A 266 -19.99 -14.97 2.63
C GLU A 266 -21.26 -14.23 3.09
N LEU A 267 -21.23 -13.64 4.28
CA LEU A 267 -22.33 -12.83 4.78
C LEU A 267 -22.53 -11.57 3.93
N ALA A 268 -21.46 -10.87 3.56
CA ALA A 268 -21.52 -9.70 2.70
C ALA A 268 -22.10 -10.04 1.32
N ILE A 269 -21.66 -11.14 0.71
CA ILE A 269 -22.20 -11.61 -0.58
C ILE A 269 -23.70 -11.91 -0.49
N ARG A 270 -24.14 -12.66 0.53
CA ARG A 270 -25.57 -12.94 0.74
C ARG A 270 -26.41 -11.68 0.93
N LYS A 271 -25.80 -10.57 1.40
CA LYS A 271 -26.49 -9.29 1.64
C LYS A 271 -26.38 -8.30 0.49
N GLY A 272 -25.78 -8.71 -0.62
CA GLY A 272 -25.79 -7.96 -1.87
C GLY A 272 -24.45 -7.30 -2.25
N ALA A 273 -23.35 -7.65 -1.59
CA ALA A 273 -22.03 -7.37 -2.15
C ALA A 273 -21.83 -8.23 -3.41
N VAL A 274 -21.36 -7.62 -4.50
CA VAL A 274 -21.10 -8.32 -5.76
C VAL A 274 -19.79 -9.12 -5.64
N GLY A 275 -18.82 -8.56 -4.94
CA GLY A 275 -17.55 -9.21 -4.66
C GLY A 275 -16.70 -8.39 -3.72
N GLY A 276 -15.54 -8.94 -3.37
CA GLY A 276 -14.65 -8.29 -2.42
C GLY A 276 -13.39 -9.10 -2.17
N LYS A 277 -12.57 -8.65 -1.24
CA LYS A 277 -11.34 -9.33 -0.82
C LYS A 277 -10.85 -8.84 0.53
N LEU A 278 -10.01 -9.64 1.17
CA LEU A 278 -9.16 -9.16 2.26
C LEU A 278 -7.93 -8.43 1.67
N LEU A 279 -7.67 -7.23 2.15
CA LEU A 279 -6.56 -6.40 1.69
C LEU A 279 -5.20 -6.84 2.27
N GLY A 280 -4.12 -6.52 1.56
CA GLY A 280 -2.75 -6.86 1.97
C GLY A 280 -2.41 -8.35 1.83
N ALA A 281 -1.53 -8.84 2.70
CA ALA A 281 -1.02 -10.21 2.66
C ALA A 281 -2.06 -11.28 3.04
N GLY A 282 -3.01 -10.94 3.90
CA GLY A 282 -3.99 -11.87 4.45
C GLY A 282 -3.98 -11.89 5.99
N GLY A 283 -4.75 -12.81 6.56
CA GLY A 283 -4.83 -13.05 8.01
C GLY A 283 -5.69 -12.08 8.81
N GLY A 284 -5.87 -10.84 8.35
CA GLY A 284 -6.64 -9.78 9.00
C GLY A 284 -6.44 -8.42 8.36
N GLY A 285 -6.88 -7.37 9.00
CA GLY A 285 -6.84 -6.00 8.50
C GLY A 285 -8.20 -5.55 7.97
N PHE A 286 -8.32 -5.24 6.67
CA PHE A 286 -9.53 -4.72 6.08
C PHE A 286 -10.12 -5.63 5.01
N LEU A 287 -11.42 -5.87 5.11
CA LEU A 287 -12.24 -6.41 4.03
C LEU A 287 -12.73 -5.26 3.15
N LEU A 288 -12.51 -5.37 1.86
CA LEU A 288 -13.04 -4.47 0.85
C LEU A 288 -14.13 -5.18 0.06
N PHE A 289 -15.25 -4.51 -0.15
CA PHE A 289 -16.36 -5.00 -0.98
C PHE A 289 -16.79 -3.97 -2.01
N TYR A 290 -17.19 -4.43 -3.18
CA TYR A 290 -17.97 -3.66 -4.14
C TYR A 290 -19.46 -3.93 -3.87
N VAL A 291 -20.18 -2.89 -3.47
CA VAL A 291 -21.58 -2.98 -3.06
C VAL A 291 -22.38 -1.87 -3.72
N PRO A 292 -23.35 -2.18 -4.59
CA PRO A 292 -24.26 -1.18 -5.14
C PRO A 292 -24.91 -0.34 -4.02
N GLU A 293 -25.08 0.95 -4.25
CA GLU A 293 -25.52 1.91 -3.23
C GLU A 293 -26.82 1.47 -2.53
N ASN A 294 -27.78 0.90 -3.27
CA ASN A 294 -29.05 0.43 -2.75
C ASN A 294 -28.96 -0.80 -1.84
N ARG A 295 -27.79 -1.47 -1.76
CA ARG A 295 -27.54 -2.66 -0.93
C ARG A 295 -26.62 -2.37 0.27
N GLN A 296 -25.99 -1.20 0.30
CA GLN A 296 -24.97 -0.87 1.30
C GLN A 296 -25.48 -0.90 2.74
N GLN A 297 -26.73 -0.45 2.97
CA GLN A 297 -27.31 -0.45 4.31
C GLN A 297 -27.47 -1.88 4.86
N GLU A 298 -27.91 -2.81 4.01
CA GLU A 298 -28.08 -4.22 4.38
C GLU A 298 -26.74 -4.89 4.71
N VAL A 299 -25.71 -4.63 3.87
CA VAL A 299 -24.37 -5.16 4.09
C VAL A 299 -23.77 -4.60 5.39
N ARG A 300 -23.87 -3.29 5.60
CA ARG A 300 -23.37 -2.62 6.82
C ARG A 300 -24.01 -3.18 8.08
N ALA A 301 -25.31 -3.29 8.10
CA ALA A 301 -26.06 -3.79 9.24
C ALA A 301 -25.74 -5.27 9.55
N ALA A 302 -25.55 -6.08 8.50
CA ALA A 302 -25.28 -7.51 8.67
C ALA A 302 -23.87 -7.78 9.17
N LEU A 303 -22.87 -7.10 8.62
CA LEU A 303 -21.48 -7.32 9.02
C LEU A 303 -21.20 -6.86 10.46
N ASN A 304 -21.86 -5.78 10.89
CA ASN A 304 -21.66 -5.18 12.23
C ASN A 304 -20.16 -4.94 12.57
N LEU A 305 -19.36 -4.62 11.54
CA LEU A 305 -17.93 -4.27 11.64
C LEU A 305 -17.76 -2.76 11.51
N THR A 306 -16.65 -2.25 12.04
CA THR A 306 -16.30 -0.86 11.86
C THR A 306 -16.03 -0.57 10.38
N GLN A 307 -16.92 0.18 9.74
CA GLN A 307 -16.69 0.68 8.39
C GLN A 307 -15.72 1.86 8.43
N MET A 308 -14.69 1.81 7.60
CA MET A 308 -13.79 2.93 7.40
C MET A 308 -14.15 3.67 6.12
N PRO A 309 -14.56 4.94 6.21
CA PRO A 309 -14.76 5.77 5.03
C PRO A 309 -13.44 5.99 4.31
N MET A 310 -13.45 5.88 2.99
CA MET A 310 -12.31 6.16 2.14
C MET A 310 -12.72 6.92 0.89
N SER A 311 -11.80 7.72 0.38
CA SER A 311 -11.85 8.33 -0.95
C SER A 311 -10.49 8.15 -1.61
N PHE A 312 -10.43 8.24 -2.94
CA PHE A 312 -9.17 8.06 -3.65
C PHE A 312 -8.29 9.31 -3.52
N ASP A 313 -7.02 9.09 -3.15
CA ASP A 313 -6.00 10.14 -3.21
C ASP A 313 -5.42 10.20 -4.63
N ARG A 314 -5.31 11.39 -5.20
CA ARG A 314 -4.80 11.59 -6.57
C ARG A 314 -3.37 12.10 -6.63
N GLN A 315 -2.79 12.48 -5.49
CA GLN A 315 -1.51 13.21 -5.46
C GLN A 315 -0.31 12.32 -5.20
N GLY A 316 -0.47 11.29 -4.37
CA GLY A 316 0.64 10.51 -3.83
C GLY A 316 1.42 11.26 -2.75
N SER A 317 2.65 10.84 -2.52
CA SER A 317 3.49 11.52 -1.53
C SER A 317 3.72 12.97 -1.89
N SER A 318 3.42 13.88 -0.96
CA SER A 318 3.50 15.32 -1.18
C SER A 318 4.05 16.04 0.04
N VAL A 319 4.81 17.12 -0.19
CA VAL A 319 5.23 18.06 0.84
C VAL A 319 4.06 18.99 1.09
N ILE A 320 3.54 18.98 2.31
CA ILE A 320 2.39 19.81 2.70
C ILE A 320 2.78 21.02 3.53
N TYR A 321 4.02 21.06 4.05
CA TYR A 321 4.54 22.20 4.79
C TYR A 321 6.04 22.35 4.57
N VAL A 322 6.45 23.59 4.30
CA VAL A 322 7.86 24.01 4.24
C VAL A 322 7.99 25.24 5.13
N GLY A 323 8.55 25.07 6.31
CA GLY A 323 8.88 26.19 7.20
C GLY A 323 10.10 26.95 6.71
N SER A 324 10.26 28.20 7.18
CA SER A 324 11.47 28.97 6.96
C SER A 324 12.70 28.13 7.36
N LYS A 325 13.79 28.23 6.59
CA LYS A 325 15.06 27.64 7.05
C LYS A 325 15.34 28.18 8.45
N PRO A 326 15.62 27.34 9.45
CA PRO A 326 16.29 27.85 10.62
C PRO A 326 17.61 28.44 10.12
N ASP A 327 17.94 29.64 10.56
CA ASP A 327 19.30 30.14 10.42
C ASP A 327 20.20 29.12 11.09
N ILE A 328 20.85 28.30 10.27
CA ILE A 328 21.87 27.38 10.75
C ILE A 328 23.07 28.27 11.03
N LEU A 329 23.24 28.60 12.29
CA LEU A 329 24.44 29.27 12.80
C LEU A 329 25.67 28.40 12.55
#